data_468fae899940539b88cfe8d5a59a78b1
#
_entry.id   468fae899940539b88cfe8d5a59a78b1
#
_cell.length_a   1.000
_cell.length_b   1.000
_cell.length_c   1.000
_cell.angle_alpha   90.00
_cell.angle_beta   90.00
_cell.angle_gamma   90.00
#
_symmetry.space_group_name_H-M   'P 1'
#
loop_
_entity.id
_entity.type
_entity.pdbx_description
1 polymer ?
#
loop_
_entity_poly.entity_id
_entity_poly.type
_entity_poly.pdbx_seq_one_letter_code
_entity_poly.pdbx_strand_id
1 'polypeptide(L)'
;SAASDVYKRQLVGICTQTLCRTFDGTSRVACCEILNATDSIKAMIRDDKVHLIGSAMQTGKATGMQTMDQELAKLVRSRTISMDVALEKCVNPQDLKRFIAGGA
;
A
#
# COMPACT_ATOMS: atom_id res chain seq x y z
N SER A 1 23.32 -18.15 -4.85
CA SER A 1 24.11 -17.90 -6.05
C SER A 1 24.34 -16.41 -6.25
N ALA A 2 25.33 -16.05 -7.03
CA ALA A 2 25.62 -14.64 -7.32
C ALA A 2 24.44 -13.94 -7.99
N ALA A 3 23.76 -14.59 -8.90
CA ALA A 3 22.59 -14.04 -9.57
C ALA A 3 21.44 -13.80 -8.58
N SER A 4 21.21 -14.71 -7.65
CA SER A 4 20.20 -14.58 -6.61
C SER A 4 20.54 -13.42 -5.67
N ASP A 5 21.80 -13.25 -5.30
CA ASP A 5 22.24 -12.16 -4.43
C ASP A 5 22.08 -10.81 -5.10
N VAL A 6 22.41 -10.69 -6.39
CA VAL A 6 22.21 -9.47 -7.18
C VAL A 6 20.74 -9.12 -7.23
N TYR A 7 19.88 -10.09 -7.50
CA TYR A 7 18.43 -9.89 -7.53
C TYR A 7 17.91 -9.39 -6.19
N LYS A 8 18.34 -10.01 -5.09
CA LYS A 8 17.92 -9.61 -3.75
C LYS A 8 18.34 -8.17 -3.40
N ARG A 9 19.52 -7.77 -3.84
CA ARG A 9 19.99 -6.40 -3.62
C ARG A 9 19.22 -5.39 -4.46
N GLN A 10 18.78 -5.78 -5.65
CA GLN A 10 18.02 -4.89 -6.53
C GLN A 10 16.57 -4.75 -6.10
N LEU A 11 16.04 -5.69 -5.32
CA LEU A 11 14.67 -5.65 -4.83
C LEU A 11 14.58 -4.72 -3.61
N VAL A 12 14.68 -3.41 -3.85
CA VAL A 12 14.63 -2.39 -2.78
C VAL A 12 13.21 -1.96 -2.46
N GLY A 13 12.26 -2.26 -3.34
CA GLY A 13 10.87 -1.95 -3.10
C GLY A 13 9.97 -2.46 -4.21
N ILE A 14 8.70 -2.62 -3.86
CA ILE A 14 7.64 -2.99 -4.78
C ILE A 14 6.60 -1.87 -4.74
N CYS A 15 6.21 -1.37 -5.91
CA CYS A 15 5.16 -0.38 -6.03
C CYS A 15 4.02 -0.95 -6.84
N THR A 16 2.86 -1.13 -6.21
CA THR A 16 1.64 -1.55 -6.87
C THR A 16 0.75 -0.33 -7.05
N GLN A 17 0.32 -0.10 -8.28
CA GLN A 17 -0.43 1.10 -8.63
C GLN A 17 -1.82 0.73 -9.09
N THR A 18 -2.81 1.51 -8.66
CA THR A 18 -4.17 1.42 -9.19
C THR A 18 -4.66 2.81 -9.57
N LEU A 19 -5.48 2.89 -10.61
CA LEU A 19 -6.05 4.15 -11.05
C LEU A 19 -7.43 4.34 -10.43
N CYS A 20 -7.64 5.51 -9.84
CA CYS A 20 -8.91 5.89 -9.21
C CYS A 20 -9.50 7.08 -9.95
N ARG A 21 -10.81 7.01 -10.20
CA ARG A 21 -11.53 8.16 -10.79
C ARG A 21 -11.54 9.32 -9.78
N THR A 22 -11.24 10.52 -10.26
CA THR A 22 -11.28 11.71 -9.42
C THR A 22 -12.71 12.02 -8.97
N PHE A 23 -12.83 12.85 -7.90
CA PHE A 23 -14.10 13.14 -7.26
C PHE A 23 -15.11 13.74 -8.25
N ASP A 24 -14.64 14.58 -9.17
CA ASP A 24 -15.48 15.21 -10.19
C ASP A 24 -15.73 14.30 -11.41
N GLY A 25 -15.11 13.14 -11.46
CA GLY A 25 -15.28 12.18 -12.54
C GLY A 25 -14.60 12.52 -13.84
N THR A 26 -13.80 13.59 -13.90
CA THR A 26 -13.22 14.09 -15.15
C THR A 26 -11.86 13.50 -15.47
N SER A 27 -11.16 12.95 -14.48
CA SER A 27 -9.83 12.38 -14.69
C SER A 27 -9.59 11.22 -13.75
N ARG A 28 -8.34 10.73 -13.72
CA ARG A 28 -7.94 9.63 -12.87
C ARG A 28 -6.65 9.98 -12.15
N VAL A 29 -6.51 9.46 -10.93
CA VAL A 29 -5.32 9.64 -10.12
C VAL A 29 -4.77 8.26 -9.77
N ALA A 30 -3.44 8.16 -9.73
CA ALA A 30 -2.78 6.92 -9.34
C ALA A 30 -2.72 6.81 -7.82
N CYS A 31 -3.11 5.64 -7.30
CA CYS A 31 -2.95 5.28 -5.90
C CYS A 31 -1.90 4.17 -5.83
N CYS A 32 -0.86 4.36 -5.04
CA CYS A 32 0.26 3.44 -4.99
C CYS A 32 0.39 2.78 -3.63
N GLU A 33 0.54 1.46 -3.65
CA GLU A 33 1.01 0.72 -2.49
C GLU A 33 2.52 0.56 -2.62
N ILE A 34 3.27 0.90 -1.57
CA ILE A 34 4.73 0.84 -1.56
C ILE A 34 5.17 -0.11 -0.48
N LEU A 35 5.95 -1.12 -0.86
CA LEU A 35 6.52 -2.12 0.02
C LEU A 35 8.05 -2.10 -0.14
N ASN A 36 8.75 -1.59 0.86
CA ASN A 36 10.20 -1.65 0.88
C ASN A 36 10.68 -3.04 1.29
N ALA A 37 11.67 -3.56 0.58
CA ALA A 37 12.20 -4.89 0.84
C ALA A 37 13.18 -4.86 2.02
N THR A 38 12.64 -4.63 3.23
CA THR A 38 13.43 -4.72 4.46
C THR A 38 13.77 -6.17 4.77
N ASP A 39 14.73 -6.39 5.66
CA ASP A 39 15.10 -7.74 6.09
C ASP A 39 13.91 -8.48 6.70
N SER A 40 13.05 -7.78 7.45
CA SER A 40 11.84 -8.35 8.01
C SER A 40 10.89 -8.86 6.93
N ILE A 41 10.66 -8.06 5.88
CA ILE A 41 9.78 -8.44 4.77
C ILE A 41 10.37 -9.63 4.01
N LYS A 42 11.68 -9.60 3.75
CA LYS A 42 12.37 -10.72 3.10
C LYS A 42 12.23 -12.01 3.90
N ALA A 43 12.34 -11.92 5.22
CA ALA A 43 12.17 -13.08 6.11
C ALA A 43 10.73 -13.61 6.06
N MET A 44 9.73 -12.73 6.02
CA MET A 44 8.33 -13.15 5.92
C MET A 44 8.06 -13.89 4.61
N ILE A 45 8.63 -13.43 3.50
CA ILE A 45 8.49 -14.10 2.21
C ILE A 45 9.19 -15.46 2.24
N ARG A 46 10.40 -15.51 2.77
CA ARG A 46 11.18 -16.73 2.87
C ARG A 46 10.49 -17.80 3.72
N ASP A 47 9.88 -17.37 4.84
CA ASP A 47 9.28 -18.27 5.82
C ASP A 47 7.79 -18.51 5.56
N ASP A 48 7.30 -18.09 4.39
CA ASP A 48 5.90 -18.25 3.96
C ASP A 48 4.90 -17.60 4.91
N LYS A 49 5.28 -16.43 5.43
CA LYS A 49 4.43 -15.63 6.34
C LYS A 49 3.91 -14.37 5.65
N VAL A 50 3.54 -14.51 4.39
CA VAL A 50 3.09 -13.38 3.56
C VAL A 50 1.87 -12.68 4.18
N HIS A 51 1.04 -13.42 4.90
CA HIS A 51 -0.16 -12.86 5.57
C HIS A 51 0.18 -11.80 6.63
N LEU A 52 1.44 -11.74 7.10
CA LEU A 52 1.87 -10.75 8.09
C LEU A 52 2.39 -9.46 7.45
N ILE A 53 2.55 -9.43 6.12
CA ILE A 53 3.12 -8.27 5.43
C ILE A 53 2.25 -7.04 5.58
N GLY A 54 0.93 -7.19 5.54
CA GLY A 54 0.01 -6.06 5.71
C GLY A 54 0.23 -5.31 7.01
N SER A 55 0.35 -6.04 8.12
CA SER A 55 0.64 -5.43 9.43
C SER A 55 2.03 -4.80 9.47
N ALA A 56 3.02 -5.47 8.89
CA ALA A 56 4.38 -4.94 8.81
C ALA A 56 4.43 -3.64 8.00
N MET A 57 3.67 -3.54 6.91
CA MET A 57 3.58 -2.33 6.11
C MET A 57 2.98 -1.17 6.89
N GLN A 58 1.95 -1.43 7.69
CA GLN A 58 1.34 -0.39 8.52
C GLN A 58 2.32 0.15 9.56
N THR A 59 3.10 -0.72 10.19
CA THR A 59 4.10 -0.31 11.17
C THR A 59 5.36 0.26 10.53
N GLY A 60 5.63 -0.09 9.27
CA GLY A 60 6.78 0.38 8.51
C GLY A 60 6.58 1.70 7.79
N LYS A 61 5.48 2.40 8.03
CA LYS A 61 5.17 3.65 7.34
C LYS A 61 6.28 4.69 7.49
N ALA A 62 6.93 4.73 8.65
CA ALA A 62 8.02 5.67 8.90
C ALA A 62 9.23 5.44 7.98
N THR A 63 9.35 4.27 7.37
CA THR A 63 10.42 3.92 6.43
C THR A 63 9.98 4.03 4.97
N GLY A 64 8.87 4.73 4.71
CA GLY A 64 8.38 4.96 3.36
C GLY A 64 7.44 3.91 2.81
N MET A 65 7.06 2.92 3.62
CA MET A 65 6.05 1.94 3.22
C MET A 65 4.65 2.52 3.40
N GLN A 66 3.74 2.14 2.50
CA GLN A 66 2.34 2.51 2.61
C GLN A 66 1.46 1.42 2.02
N THR A 67 0.33 1.15 2.68
CA THR A 67 -0.67 0.23 2.15
C THR A 67 -1.59 0.95 1.17
N MET A 68 -2.24 0.19 0.28
CA MET A 68 -3.24 0.73 -0.63
C MET A 68 -4.34 1.43 0.14
N ASP A 69 -4.83 0.83 1.23
CA ASP A 69 -5.93 1.38 2.01
C ASP A 69 -5.55 2.70 2.69
N GLN A 70 -4.31 2.82 3.18
CA GLN A 70 -3.81 4.08 3.76
C GLN A 70 -3.78 5.18 2.72
N GLU A 71 -3.30 4.88 1.51
CA GLU A 71 -3.23 5.86 0.43
C GLU A 71 -4.61 6.25 -0.08
N LEU A 72 -5.51 5.28 -0.23
CA LEU A 72 -6.90 5.55 -0.60
C LEU A 72 -7.57 6.45 0.44
N ALA A 73 -7.30 6.21 1.73
CA ALA A 73 -7.84 7.05 2.80
C ALA A 73 -7.37 8.50 2.68
N LYS A 74 -6.10 8.71 2.35
CA LYS A 74 -5.57 10.07 2.11
C LYS A 74 -6.29 10.75 0.96
N LEU A 75 -6.51 10.03 -0.13
CA LEU A 75 -7.19 10.59 -1.31
C LEU A 75 -8.65 10.95 -1.00
N VAL A 76 -9.33 10.15 -0.19
CA VAL A 76 -10.70 10.46 0.25
C VAL A 76 -10.71 11.68 1.17
N ARG A 77 -9.79 11.76 2.11
CA ARG A 77 -9.70 12.87 3.05
C ARG A 77 -9.38 14.20 2.35
N SER A 78 -8.58 14.16 1.30
CA SER A 78 -8.26 15.34 0.49
C SER A 78 -9.33 15.64 -0.56
N ARG A 79 -10.39 14.83 -0.64
CA ARG A 79 -11.47 14.94 -1.62
C ARG A 79 -10.98 14.79 -3.07
N THR A 80 -9.89 14.08 -3.26
CA THR A 80 -9.38 13.77 -4.59
C THR A 80 -10.22 12.67 -5.22
N ILE A 81 -10.67 11.68 -4.42
CA ILE A 81 -11.58 10.62 -4.85
C ILE A 81 -12.76 10.52 -3.89
N SER A 82 -13.85 9.89 -4.34
CA SER A 82 -15.01 9.65 -3.49
C SER A 82 -14.82 8.40 -2.63
N MET A 83 -15.62 8.28 -1.58
CA MET A 83 -15.65 7.09 -0.73
C MET A 83 -16.03 5.85 -1.54
N ASP A 84 -16.97 5.97 -2.48
CA ASP A 84 -17.41 4.84 -3.30
C ASP A 84 -16.27 4.29 -4.14
N VAL A 85 -15.46 5.17 -4.74
CA VAL A 85 -14.29 4.78 -5.52
C VAL A 85 -13.26 4.08 -4.63
N ALA A 86 -13.01 4.63 -3.46
CA ALA A 86 -12.06 4.03 -2.51
C ALA A 86 -12.51 2.63 -2.07
N LEU A 87 -13.79 2.46 -1.76
CA LEU A 87 -14.33 1.16 -1.38
C LEU A 87 -14.23 0.13 -2.50
N GLU A 88 -14.37 0.57 -3.74
CA GLU A 88 -14.23 -0.30 -4.91
C GLU A 88 -12.80 -0.83 -5.06
N LYS A 89 -11.80 -0.01 -4.71
CA LYS A 89 -10.38 -0.32 -4.92
C LYS A 89 -9.67 -0.84 -3.67
N CYS A 90 -10.28 -0.74 -2.49
CA CYS A 90 -9.62 -1.10 -1.24
C CYS A 90 -9.42 -2.61 -1.09
N VAL A 91 -8.45 -2.96 -0.26
CA VAL A 91 -8.20 -4.35 0.12
C VAL A 91 -9.11 -4.76 1.28
N ASN A 92 -9.23 -3.90 2.30
CA ASN A 92 -10.05 -4.16 3.48
C ASN A 92 -10.89 -2.91 3.80
N PRO A 93 -12.22 -2.97 3.57
CA PRO A 93 -13.09 -1.80 3.80
C PRO A 93 -13.07 -1.28 5.22
N GLN A 94 -12.91 -2.14 6.22
CA GLN A 94 -12.87 -1.71 7.62
C GLN A 94 -11.61 -0.94 7.93
N ASP A 95 -10.46 -1.40 7.43
CA ASP A 95 -9.19 -0.67 7.57
C ASP A 95 -9.27 0.68 6.87
N LEU A 96 -9.84 0.71 5.67
CA LEU A 96 -10.02 1.95 4.92
C LEU A 96 -10.82 2.96 5.75
N LYS A 97 -11.96 2.55 6.30
CA LYS A 97 -12.81 3.42 7.11
C LYS A 97 -12.08 3.92 8.35
N ARG A 98 -11.31 3.06 8.99
CA ARG A 98 -10.50 3.43 10.16
C ARG A 98 -9.47 4.51 9.81
N PHE A 99 -8.77 4.34 8.70
CA PHE A 99 -7.77 5.32 8.26
C PHE A 99 -8.41 6.66 7.87
N ILE A 100 -9.59 6.63 7.25
CA ILE A 100 -10.33 7.85 6.90
C ILE A 100 -10.74 8.59 8.17
N ALA A 101 -11.14 7.87 9.21
CA ALA A 101 -11.52 8.47 10.48
C ALA A 101 -10.33 9.02 11.28
N GLY A 102 -9.11 8.87 10.78
CA GLY A 102 -7.90 9.39 11.42
C GLY A 102 -7.19 8.39 12.32
N GLY A 103 -7.63 7.13 12.35
CA GLY A 103 -6.94 6.07 13.05
C GLY A 103 -5.78 5.59 12.21
N ALA A 104 -4.58 5.92 12.61
CA ALA A 104 -3.37 5.57 11.86
C ALA A 104 -3.10 4.07 11.84
#